data_bbd3f4ce54da798d20e7866ffe4cdb7b
#
_entry.id   bbd3f4ce54da798d20e7866ffe4cdb7b
#
_cell.length_a   1.000
_cell.length_b   1.000
_cell.length_c   1.000
_cell.angle_alpha   90.00
_cell.angle_beta   90.00
_cell.angle_gamma   90.00
#
_symmetry.space_group_name_H-M   'P 1'
#
loop_
_entity.id
_entity.type
_entity.pdbx_description
1 polymer ?
#
loop_
_entity_poly.entity_id
_entity_poly.type
_entity_poly.pdbx_seq_one_letter_code
_entity_poly.pdbx_strand_id
1 'polypeptide(L)'
;MPTIGIIANPASGKDIRRLVSYATTIDNREKVNIVKRITLAAQSMGIDRILFMPDTFQIGRTVMSDLARDGLLEAELCVLDMPITASYEDTIRAAELMEAMGAGCCVVLGGDGTSRAAAKGLDETPI
;
A
#
# COMPACT_ATOMS: atom_id res chain seq x y z
N MET A 1 -6.62 -18.27 5.00
CA MET A 1 -6.68 -16.91 5.55
C MET A 1 -6.72 -15.90 4.41
N PRO A 2 -7.89 -15.28 4.16
CA PRO A 2 -7.99 -14.30 3.09
C PRO A 2 -7.03 -13.12 3.33
N THR A 3 -6.19 -12.87 2.34
CA THR A 3 -5.11 -11.87 2.44
C THR A 3 -5.11 -10.97 1.22
N ILE A 4 -4.90 -9.67 1.42
CA ILE A 4 -4.65 -8.75 0.31
C ILE A 4 -3.38 -7.97 0.59
N GLY A 5 -2.80 -7.43 -0.48
CA GLY A 5 -1.67 -6.52 -0.37
C GLY A 5 -2.08 -5.12 -0.75
N ILE A 6 -1.48 -4.13 -0.13
CA ILE A 6 -1.71 -2.72 -0.47
C ILE A 6 -0.36 -2.07 -0.76
N ILE A 7 -0.24 -1.50 -1.94
CA ILE A 7 0.96 -0.77 -2.35
C ILE A 7 0.56 0.68 -2.54
N ALA A 8 1.00 1.54 -1.62
CA ALA A 8 0.76 2.97 -1.70
C ALA A 8 2.11 3.67 -1.84
N ASN A 9 2.32 4.31 -2.97
CA ASN A 9 3.60 4.95 -3.27
C ASN A 9 3.51 6.45 -2.95
N PRO A 10 4.24 6.93 -1.92
CA PRO A 10 4.18 8.36 -1.57
C PRO A 10 4.78 9.27 -2.64
N ALA A 11 5.61 8.71 -3.51
CA ALA A 11 6.23 9.49 -4.58
C ALA A 11 5.36 9.60 -5.82
N SER A 12 4.25 8.86 -5.89
CA SER A 12 3.40 8.93 -7.08
C SER A 12 2.78 10.31 -7.20
N GLY A 13 2.69 10.81 -8.41
CA GLY A 13 2.16 12.12 -8.65
C GLY A 13 3.22 13.22 -8.72
N LYS A 14 4.43 12.95 -8.27
CA LYS A 14 5.49 13.96 -8.33
C LYS A 14 5.81 14.40 -9.75
N ASP A 15 5.75 13.45 -10.67
CA ASP A 15 6.05 13.77 -12.07
C ASP A 15 5.04 14.72 -12.67
N ILE A 16 3.81 14.63 -12.23
CA ILE A 16 2.77 15.46 -12.77
C ILE A 16 2.83 16.81 -12.14
N ARG A 17 3.49 16.94 -11.07
CA ARG A 17 3.35 18.03 -10.31
C ARG A 17 4.40 18.88 -10.06
N ARG A 18 5.22 19.11 -10.84
CA ARG A 18 6.14 20.15 -10.74
C ARG A 18 5.49 21.44 -10.48
N LEU A 19 4.22 21.49 -10.78
CA LEU A 19 3.46 22.72 -10.67
C LEU A 19 3.12 23.11 -9.24
N VAL A 20 2.98 22.11 -8.35
CA VAL A 20 2.51 22.39 -7.01
C VAL A 20 3.18 21.49 -6.02
N SER A 21 4.26 21.93 -5.42
CA SER A 21 5.03 21.09 -4.52
C SER A 21 4.29 20.72 -3.24
N TYR A 22 3.48 21.60 -2.70
CA TYR A 22 2.78 21.27 -1.47
C TYR A 22 1.63 20.28 -1.71
N ALA A 23 1.19 20.14 -2.93
CA ALA A 23 0.16 19.16 -3.27
C ALA A 23 0.64 17.75 -3.02
N THR A 24 1.96 17.50 -3.11
CA THR A 24 2.51 16.20 -2.82
C THR A 24 2.30 15.81 -1.35
N THR A 25 2.45 16.76 -0.43
CA THR A 25 2.23 16.50 0.99
C THR A 25 0.76 16.22 1.27
N ILE A 26 -0.13 17.02 0.67
CA ILE A 26 -1.56 16.81 0.83
C ILE A 26 -1.94 15.46 0.26
N ASP A 27 -1.34 15.12 -0.89
CA ASP A 27 -1.60 13.86 -1.56
C ASP A 27 -1.22 12.66 -0.69
N ASN A 28 -0.11 12.75 0.03
CA ASN A 28 0.29 11.65 0.92
C ASN A 28 -0.65 11.50 2.11
N ARG A 29 -1.17 12.60 2.65
CA ARG A 29 -2.17 12.53 3.70
C ARG A 29 -3.45 11.93 3.19
N GLU A 30 -3.83 12.28 1.97
CA GLU A 30 -5.03 11.73 1.36
C GLU A 30 -4.83 10.23 1.10
N LYS A 31 -3.62 9.81 0.73
CA LYS A 31 -3.31 8.39 0.55
C LYS A 31 -3.50 7.62 1.85
N VAL A 32 -3.08 8.18 2.98
CA VAL A 32 -3.31 7.56 4.27
C VAL A 32 -4.81 7.37 4.51
N ASN A 33 -5.61 8.40 4.23
CA ASN A 33 -7.05 8.32 4.42
C ASN A 33 -7.69 7.28 3.50
N ILE A 34 -7.25 7.22 2.26
CA ILE A 34 -7.76 6.24 1.29
C ILE A 34 -7.41 4.83 1.75
N VAL A 35 -6.17 4.61 2.18
CA VAL A 35 -5.73 3.30 2.64
C VAL A 35 -6.51 2.88 3.89
N LYS A 36 -6.81 3.81 4.80
CA LYS A 36 -7.65 3.51 5.95
C LYS A 36 -9.02 2.99 5.52
N ARG A 37 -9.64 3.66 4.55
CA ARG A 37 -10.95 3.25 4.05
C ARG A 37 -10.89 1.89 3.39
N ILE A 38 -9.85 1.63 2.61
CA ILE A 38 -9.67 0.33 1.95
C ILE A 38 -9.51 -0.75 3.01
N THR A 39 -8.70 -0.49 4.05
CA THR A 39 -8.47 -1.44 5.13
C THR A 39 -9.76 -1.79 5.84
N LEU A 40 -10.56 -0.77 6.19
CA LEU A 40 -11.83 -0.99 6.88
C LEU A 40 -12.82 -1.74 6.00
N ALA A 41 -12.88 -1.40 4.72
CA ALA A 41 -13.76 -2.09 3.78
C ALA A 41 -13.35 -3.55 3.63
N ALA A 42 -12.06 -3.81 3.52
CA ALA A 42 -11.55 -5.17 3.39
C ALA A 42 -11.91 -6.01 4.63
N GLN A 43 -11.73 -5.44 5.82
CA GLN A 43 -12.10 -6.13 7.04
C GLN A 43 -13.59 -6.49 7.06
N SER A 44 -14.44 -5.56 6.64
CA SER A 44 -15.88 -5.81 6.63
C SER A 44 -16.28 -6.89 5.65
N MET A 45 -15.44 -7.18 4.67
CA MET A 45 -15.69 -8.22 3.68
C MET A 45 -15.05 -9.55 4.03
N GLY A 46 -14.44 -9.66 5.19
CA GLY A 46 -13.88 -10.93 5.66
C GLY A 46 -12.40 -11.12 5.38
N ILE A 47 -11.70 -10.08 4.97
CA ILE A 47 -10.24 -10.17 4.81
C ILE A 47 -9.59 -10.23 6.19
N ASP A 48 -8.76 -11.24 6.42
CA ASP A 48 -8.15 -11.47 7.72
C ASP A 48 -6.75 -10.88 7.85
N ARG A 49 -6.06 -10.70 6.74
CA ARG A 49 -4.67 -10.19 6.78
C ARG A 49 -4.44 -9.19 5.65
N ILE A 50 -3.79 -8.10 5.99
CA ILE A 50 -3.47 -7.05 5.01
C ILE A 50 -1.99 -6.74 5.09
N LEU A 51 -1.32 -6.83 3.95
CA LEU A 51 0.12 -6.61 3.83
C LEU A 51 0.38 -5.25 3.20
N PHE A 52 1.27 -4.48 3.80
CA PHE A 52 1.61 -3.15 3.29
C PHE A 52 3.05 -3.08 2.81
N MET A 53 3.26 -2.42 1.68
CA MET A 53 4.61 -2.07 1.24
C MET A 53 5.15 -0.99 2.19
N PRO A 54 6.37 -1.15 2.74
CA PRO A 54 6.97 -0.08 3.53
C PRO A 54 7.35 1.08 2.62
N ASP A 55 7.30 2.29 3.14
CA ASP A 55 7.61 3.48 2.36
C ASP A 55 8.17 4.59 3.25
N THR A 56 8.77 5.60 2.62
CA THR A 56 9.41 6.68 3.34
C THR A 56 8.45 7.57 4.13
N PHE A 57 7.19 7.63 3.73
CA PHE A 57 6.18 8.39 4.45
C PHE A 57 5.49 7.57 5.54
N GLN A 58 5.76 6.26 5.58
CA GLN A 58 5.20 5.32 6.54
C GLN A 58 3.68 5.25 6.51
N ILE A 59 3.13 5.19 5.31
CA ILE A 59 1.67 5.17 5.12
C ILE A 59 1.04 3.98 5.85
N GLY A 60 1.57 2.77 5.65
CA GLY A 60 1.02 1.57 6.29
C GLY A 60 1.10 1.63 7.80
N ARG A 61 2.23 2.07 8.36
CA ARG A 61 2.38 2.16 9.80
C ARG A 61 1.45 3.19 10.40
N THR A 62 1.22 4.29 9.71
CA THR A 62 0.29 5.33 10.16
C THR A 62 -1.14 4.79 10.20
N VAL A 63 -1.53 4.04 9.16
CA VAL A 63 -2.86 3.41 9.12
C VAL A 63 -3.02 2.43 10.28
N MET A 64 -2.02 1.58 10.52
CA MET A 64 -2.06 0.61 11.62
C MET A 64 -2.21 1.31 12.96
N SER A 65 -1.42 2.35 13.18
CA SER A 65 -1.44 3.11 14.42
C SER A 65 -2.77 3.79 14.65
N ASP A 66 -3.30 4.43 13.62
CA ASP A 66 -4.56 5.16 13.73
C ASP A 66 -5.73 4.22 13.99
N LEU A 67 -5.80 3.10 13.29
CA LEU A 67 -6.88 2.15 13.45
C LEU A 67 -6.83 1.45 14.80
N ALA A 68 -5.62 1.15 15.28
CA ALA A 68 -5.45 0.56 16.62
C ALA A 68 -5.90 1.54 17.69
N ARG A 69 -5.51 2.81 17.58
CA ARG A 69 -5.88 3.82 18.54
C ARG A 69 -7.40 4.01 18.60
N ASP A 70 -8.05 3.93 17.45
CA ASP A 70 -9.49 4.14 17.36
C ASP A 70 -10.31 2.88 17.65
N GLY A 71 -9.63 1.76 17.92
CA GLY A 71 -10.31 0.50 18.24
C GLY A 71 -11.02 -0.15 17.08
N LEU A 72 -10.58 0.15 15.86
CA LEU A 72 -11.22 -0.34 14.63
C LEU A 72 -10.51 -1.51 13.98
N LEU A 73 -9.41 -1.96 14.58
CA LEU A 73 -8.59 -2.99 13.98
C LEU A 73 -9.16 -4.38 14.23
N GLU A 74 -9.50 -5.11 13.18
CA GLU A 74 -9.99 -6.48 13.27
C GLU A 74 -9.11 -7.46 12.52
N ALA A 75 -8.48 -7.04 11.43
CA ALA A 75 -7.58 -7.87 10.66
C ALA A 75 -6.15 -7.75 11.17
N GLU A 76 -5.31 -8.72 10.79
CA GLU A 76 -3.89 -8.65 11.07
C GLU A 76 -3.25 -7.75 10.02
N LEU A 77 -2.64 -6.65 10.43
CA LEU A 77 -1.97 -5.73 9.54
C LEU A 77 -0.46 -5.91 9.66
N CYS A 78 0.21 -6.08 8.54
CA CYS A 78 1.66 -6.30 8.51
C CYS A 78 2.33 -5.40 7.50
N VAL A 79 3.41 -4.72 7.93
CA VAL A 79 4.29 -4.03 6.99
C VAL A 79 5.37 -5.01 6.59
N LEU A 80 5.59 -5.19 5.29
CA LEU A 80 6.57 -6.14 4.78
C LEU A 80 7.98 -5.83 5.28
N ASP A 81 8.74 -6.88 5.57
CA ASP A 81 10.13 -6.73 6.01
C ASP A 81 11.02 -6.73 4.76
N MET A 82 11.30 -5.53 4.27
CA MET A 82 12.15 -5.34 3.10
C MET A 82 12.79 -3.96 3.18
N PRO A 83 13.94 -3.76 2.50
CA PRO A 83 14.56 -2.44 2.50
C PRO A 83 13.76 -1.43 1.68
N ILE A 84 13.85 -0.17 2.05
CA ILE A 84 13.23 0.94 1.32
C ILE A 84 14.32 1.61 0.50
N THR A 85 14.20 1.56 -0.83
CA THR A 85 15.16 2.20 -1.72
C THR A 85 14.63 3.49 -2.33
N ALA A 86 13.35 3.77 -2.12
CA ALA A 86 12.65 4.92 -2.68
C ALA A 86 12.63 4.90 -4.22
N SER A 87 12.55 3.71 -4.80
CA SER A 87 12.48 3.52 -6.25
C SER A 87 11.40 2.50 -6.58
N TYR A 88 11.16 2.29 -7.86
CA TYR A 88 10.18 1.28 -8.30
C TYR A 88 10.60 -0.15 -7.95
N GLU A 89 11.87 -0.35 -7.59
CA GLU A 89 12.32 -1.64 -7.09
C GLU A 89 11.53 -2.05 -5.86
N ASP A 90 11.20 -1.09 -5.01
CA ASP A 90 10.40 -1.37 -3.79
C ASP A 90 9.04 -1.93 -4.17
N THR A 91 8.39 -1.36 -5.18
CA THR A 91 7.09 -1.80 -5.62
C THR A 91 7.15 -3.21 -6.19
N ILE A 92 8.15 -3.50 -7.01
CA ILE A 92 8.36 -4.82 -7.60
C ILE A 92 8.57 -5.85 -6.49
N ARG A 93 9.45 -5.52 -5.53
CA ARG A 93 9.76 -6.42 -4.43
C ARG A 93 8.56 -6.68 -3.54
N ALA A 94 7.81 -5.61 -3.22
CA ALA A 94 6.62 -5.74 -2.40
C ALA A 94 5.60 -6.66 -3.08
N ALA A 95 5.39 -6.49 -4.39
CA ALA A 95 4.47 -7.32 -5.12
C ALA A 95 4.89 -8.79 -5.09
N GLU A 96 6.18 -9.06 -5.27
CA GLU A 96 6.71 -10.42 -5.20
C GLU A 96 6.46 -11.05 -3.82
N LEU A 97 6.72 -10.29 -2.76
CA LEU A 97 6.53 -10.79 -1.41
C LEU A 97 5.05 -11.01 -1.09
N MET A 98 4.19 -10.12 -1.54
CA MET A 98 2.76 -10.24 -1.33
C MET A 98 2.22 -11.50 -1.99
N GLU A 99 2.63 -11.76 -3.22
CA GLU A 99 2.21 -12.97 -3.91
C GLU A 99 2.75 -14.21 -3.19
N ALA A 100 4.01 -14.20 -2.77
CA ALA A 100 4.61 -15.32 -2.04
C ALA A 100 3.90 -15.58 -0.71
N MET A 101 3.35 -14.56 -0.10
CA MET A 101 2.65 -14.67 1.17
C MET A 101 1.15 -14.98 1.00
N GLY A 102 0.70 -15.21 -0.21
CA GLY A 102 -0.66 -15.67 -0.47
C GLY A 102 -1.70 -14.59 -0.65
N ALA A 103 -1.31 -13.37 -1.01
CA ALA A 103 -2.28 -12.32 -1.28
C ALA A 103 -3.16 -12.72 -2.47
N GLY A 104 -4.46 -12.59 -2.32
CA GLY A 104 -5.40 -12.89 -3.39
C GLY A 104 -5.50 -11.77 -4.42
N CYS A 105 -5.13 -10.57 -4.04
CA CYS A 105 -5.00 -9.44 -4.96
C CYS A 105 -4.14 -8.37 -4.32
N CYS A 106 -3.67 -7.43 -5.13
CA CYS A 106 -2.95 -6.27 -4.66
C CYS A 106 -3.70 -5.00 -5.05
N VAL A 107 -3.90 -4.12 -4.11
CA VAL A 107 -4.49 -2.81 -4.36
C VAL A 107 -3.34 -1.82 -4.54
N VAL A 108 -3.31 -1.13 -5.65
CA VAL A 108 -2.21 -0.21 -5.96
C VAL A 108 -2.74 1.21 -5.97
N LEU A 109 -2.14 2.05 -5.15
CA LEU A 109 -2.47 3.45 -5.08
C LEU A 109 -1.27 4.24 -5.58
N GLY A 110 -1.36 4.71 -6.82
CA GLY A 110 -0.25 5.41 -7.46
C GLY A 110 -0.56 5.65 -8.93
N GLY A 111 0.43 6.10 -9.66
CA GLY A 111 0.29 6.34 -11.09
C GLY A 111 0.60 5.12 -11.94
N ASP A 112 0.65 5.33 -13.25
CA ASP A 112 0.92 4.24 -14.20
C ASP A 112 2.24 3.53 -13.93
N GLY A 113 3.26 4.25 -13.51
CA GLY A 113 4.56 3.65 -13.21
C GLY A 113 4.49 2.68 -12.05
N THR A 114 3.74 3.05 -11.00
CA THR A 114 3.57 2.18 -9.84
C THR A 114 2.79 0.93 -10.21
N SER A 115 1.71 1.08 -10.97
CA SER A 115 0.90 -0.06 -11.41
C SER A 115 1.72 -1.00 -12.29
N ARG A 116 2.54 -0.45 -13.17
CA ARG A 116 3.38 -1.23 -14.06
C ARG A 116 4.44 -2.00 -13.28
N ALA A 117 5.03 -1.35 -12.28
CA ALA A 117 6.03 -1.99 -11.43
C ALA A 117 5.41 -3.11 -10.60
N ALA A 118 4.22 -2.88 -10.06
CA ALA A 118 3.51 -3.92 -9.30
C ALA A 118 3.22 -5.13 -10.20
N ALA A 119 2.73 -4.87 -11.41
CA ALA A 119 2.44 -5.95 -12.36
C ALA A 119 3.68 -6.76 -12.69
N LYS A 120 4.84 -6.11 -12.70
CA LYS A 120 6.09 -6.81 -12.98
C LYS A 120 6.44 -7.82 -11.90
N GLY A 121 6.12 -7.51 -10.65
CA GLY A 121 6.40 -8.40 -9.52
C GLY A 121 5.36 -9.49 -9.32
N LEU A 122 4.19 -9.35 -9.94
CA LEU A 122 3.11 -10.32 -9.79
C LEU A 122 3.11 -11.29 -10.97
N ASP A 123 2.88 -12.57 -10.67
CA ASP A 123 2.81 -13.58 -11.71
C ASP A 123 1.34 -13.95 -11.95
N GLU A 124 0.65 -14.38 -10.92
CA GLU A 124 -0.75 -14.79 -11.04
C GLU A 124 -1.71 -13.94 -10.22
N THR A 125 -1.21 -13.15 -9.30
CA THR A 125 -2.06 -12.35 -8.41
C THR A 125 -2.60 -11.12 -9.14
N PRO A 126 -3.91 -10.89 -9.15
CA PRO A 126 -4.48 -9.70 -9.80
C PRO A 126 -4.24 -8.43 -8.99
N ILE A 127 -4.28 -7.35 -9.70
CA ILE A 127 -4.21 -6.01 -9.11
C ILE A 127 -5.61 -5.50 -8.83
#